data_43a637ebd5b75e6b1c88a69741746970
#
_entry.id   43a637ebd5b75e6b1c88a69741746970
#
_cell.length_a   1.000
_cell.length_b   1.000
_cell.length_c   1.000
_cell.angle_alpha   90.00
_cell.angle_beta   90.00
_cell.angle_gamma   90.00
#
_symmetry.space_group_name_H-M   'P 1'
#
loop_
_entity.id
_entity.type
_entity.pdbx_description
1 polymer ?
#
loop_
_entity_poly.entity_id
_entity_poly.type
_entity_poly.pdbx_seq_one_letter_code
_entity_poly.pdbx_strand_id
1 'polypeptide(L)'
;MCRRRACLRFRTARRRLNCRAPLNRRRWLHPNRRAANAVKVALKRVYEPPSDADGTRILVDRLWPRGLSKDRARVDLWLKQIAPTTELRQWFGHDPAKWTEFQHRYRAELEANGDVVSELKAALADGPATLVYGARDEEHNDAVVLAAYLADL
;
A
#
# COMPACT_ATOMS: atom_id res chain seq x y z
N MET A 1 1.06 10.34 87.91
CA MET A 1 1.19 11.82 87.96
C MET A 1 0.86 12.36 86.62
N CYS A 2 -0.37 12.87 86.45
CA CYS A 2 -0.77 14.28 86.36
C CYS A 2 -0.09 15.01 85.25
N ARG A 3 -0.73 15.56 84.27
CA ARG A 3 -1.87 16.52 84.12
C ARG A 3 -2.17 16.68 82.62
N ARG A 4 -3.33 16.57 82.13
CA ARG A 4 -4.43 17.51 81.86
C ARG A 4 -4.02 18.78 81.11
N ARG A 5 -4.79 19.00 80.05
CA ARG A 5 -5.43 20.22 79.46
C ARG A 5 -4.93 20.50 78.04
N ALA A 6 -5.68 20.97 77.11
CA ALA A 6 -7.07 21.43 77.05
C ALA A 6 -7.52 21.58 75.57
N CYS A 7 -8.78 21.51 75.38
CA CYS A 7 -9.52 21.88 74.15
C CYS A 7 -9.10 23.21 73.54
N LEU A 8 -9.12 23.26 72.22
CA LEU A 8 -9.75 24.40 71.56
C LEU A 8 -10.36 23.97 70.23
N ARG A 9 -11.66 24.13 70.17
CA ARG A 9 -12.49 24.03 68.95
C ARG A 9 -12.24 25.27 68.10
N PHE A 10 -11.98 25.12 66.83
CA PHE A 10 -12.33 26.14 65.86
C PHE A 10 -13.13 25.52 64.72
N ARG A 11 -14.39 25.84 64.74
CA ARG A 11 -15.28 25.79 63.56
C ARG A 11 -14.83 26.90 62.64
N THR A 12 -14.68 26.63 61.34
CA THR A 12 -15.29 27.51 60.32
C THR A 12 -15.10 26.92 58.93
N ALA A 13 -16.20 26.99 58.25
CA ALA A 13 -16.37 27.26 56.85
C ALA A 13 -16.11 26.14 55.81
N ARG A 14 -17.22 25.50 55.52
CA ARG A 14 -17.47 24.84 54.25
C ARG A 14 -17.25 25.83 53.11
N ARG A 15 -16.26 25.63 52.27
CA ARG A 15 -16.29 26.12 50.88
C ARG A 15 -16.30 24.90 49.96
N ARG A 16 -17.47 24.60 49.48
CA ARG A 16 -17.69 23.71 48.35
C ARG A 16 -17.17 24.45 47.12
N LEU A 17 -15.95 24.15 46.67
CA LEU A 17 -15.48 24.51 45.36
C LEU A 17 -15.96 23.44 44.39
N ASN A 18 -17.03 23.79 43.73
CA ASN A 18 -17.65 23.08 42.64
C ASN A 18 -16.73 23.25 41.39
N CYS A 19 -15.61 22.52 41.31
CA CYS A 19 -14.83 22.43 40.10
C CYS A 19 -15.58 21.55 39.09
N ARG A 20 -16.53 22.14 38.40
CA ARG A 20 -17.01 21.63 37.12
C ARG A 20 -15.86 21.81 36.14
N ALA A 21 -15.05 20.77 35.94
CA ALA A 21 -14.18 20.68 34.80
C ALA A 21 -15.02 20.61 33.52
N PRO A 22 -14.79 21.49 32.54
CA PRO A 22 -15.47 21.35 31.26
C PRO A 22 -15.01 20.06 30.60
N LEU A 23 -15.95 19.17 30.35
CA LEU A 23 -15.78 18.00 29.49
C LEU A 23 -15.49 18.52 28.08
N ASN A 24 -14.23 18.84 27.85
CA ASN A 24 -13.74 19.10 26.52
C ASN A 24 -13.66 17.74 25.80
N ARG A 25 -14.81 17.26 25.37
CA ARG A 25 -14.91 16.19 24.36
C ARG A 25 -14.35 16.73 23.06
N ARG A 26 -13.05 16.92 22.99
CA ARG A 26 -12.37 16.92 21.70
C ARG A 26 -12.51 15.49 21.19
N ARG A 27 -13.60 15.29 20.48
CA ARG A 27 -13.81 14.18 19.58
C ARG A 27 -12.60 14.21 18.64
N TRP A 28 -11.58 13.44 18.95
CA TRP A 28 -10.50 13.15 18.05
C TRP A 28 -11.15 12.47 16.84
N LEU A 29 -11.48 13.29 15.85
CA LEU A 29 -11.72 12.82 14.50
C LEU A 29 -10.39 12.20 14.10
N HIS A 30 -10.28 10.89 14.26
CA HIS A 30 -9.20 10.15 13.66
C HIS A 30 -9.31 10.43 12.16
N PRO A 31 -8.33 11.12 11.55
CA PRO A 31 -8.31 11.22 10.10
C PRO A 31 -8.34 9.79 9.59
N ASN A 32 -9.25 9.57 8.68
CA ASN A 32 -9.53 8.31 8.00
C ASN A 32 -8.20 7.57 7.68
N ARG A 33 -7.86 6.55 8.47
CA ARG A 33 -6.64 5.75 8.29
C ARG A 33 -6.60 5.00 6.95
N ARG A 34 -7.70 5.06 6.18
CA ARG A 34 -7.77 4.44 4.85
C ARG A 34 -7.04 5.24 3.76
N ALA A 35 -6.71 6.52 3.98
CA ALA A 35 -5.99 7.33 2.99
C ALA A 35 -4.45 7.32 3.17
N ALA A 36 -3.91 6.69 4.23
CA ALA A 36 -2.49 6.77 4.57
C ALA A 36 -1.64 5.59 4.06
N ASN A 37 -2.23 4.60 3.39
CA ASN A 37 -1.53 3.42 2.89
C ASN A 37 -1.81 3.09 1.42
N ALA A 38 -2.11 4.09 0.58
CA ALA A 38 -2.02 3.87 -0.84
C ALA A 38 -0.55 3.55 -1.16
N VAL A 39 -0.25 2.30 -1.44
CA VAL A 39 1.09 1.85 -1.84
C VAL A 39 1.41 2.55 -3.16
N LYS A 40 2.16 3.65 -3.08
CA LYS A 40 2.54 4.41 -4.26
C LYS A 40 3.70 3.68 -4.92
N VAL A 41 3.37 2.80 -5.86
CA VAL A 41 4.34 2.00 -6.60
C VAL A 41 4.75 2.74 -7.86
N ALA A 42 6.04 2.86 -8.10
CA ALA A 42 6.55 3.40 -9.35
C ALA A 42 6.43 2.35 -10.47
N LEU A 43 6.15 2.81 -11.69
CA LEU A 43 6.12 1.99 -12.90
C LEU A 43 7.29 2.38 -13.82
N LYS A 44 7.97 1.42 -14.40
CA LYS A 44 9.09 1.67 -15.30
C LYS A 44 9.23 0.56 -16.34
N ARG A 45 9.57 0.92 -17.57
CA ARG A 45 9.89 -0.10 -18.56
C ARG A 45 11.21 -0.77 -18.18
N VAL A 46 11.25 -2.10 -18.28
CA VAL A 46 12.44 -2.89 -17.94
C VAL A 46 13.65 -2.58 -18.83
N TYR A 47 13.41 -2.02 -20.02
CA TYR A 47 14.45 -1.60 -20.98
C TYR A 47 15.10 -0.26 -20.63
N GLU A 48 14.50 0.51 -19.73
CA GLU A 48 15.08 1.74 -19.23
C GLU A 48 16.23 1.46 -18.25
N PRO A 49 17.25 2.33 -18.23
CA PRO A 49 18.40 2.15 -17.34
C PRO A 49 17.94 2.03 -15.87
N PRO A 50 18.46 1.05 -15.12
CA PRO A 50 18.24 0.98 -13.68
C PRO A 50 18.77 2.23 -12.98
N SER A 51 18.07 2.66 -11.93
CA SER A 51 18.45 3.79 -11.08
C SER A 51 18.42 3.36 -9.61
N ASP A 52 19.26 3.95 -8.80
CA ASP A 52 19.23 3.71 -7.35
C ASP A 52 17.91 4.19 -6.70
N ALA A 53 17.21 5.12 -7.36
CA ALA A 53 15.88 5.57 -6.95
C ALA A 53 14.76 4.54 -7.23
N ASP A 54 15.01 3.51 -8.05
CA ASP A 54 14.01 2.48 -8.35
C ASP A 54 13.70 1.62 -7.12
N GLY A 55 14.64 1.52 -6.16
CA GLY A 55 14.53 0.58 -5.05
C GLY A 55 14.51 -0.87 -5.54
N THR A 56 13.68 -1.72 -4.94
CA THR A 56 13.49 -3.11 -5.36
C THR A 56 12.78 -3.16 -6.72
N ARG A 57 13.43 -3.72 -7.73
CA ARG A 57 12.87 -3.85 -9.08
C ARG A 57 12.15 -5.19 -9.24
N ILE A 58 10.83 -5.14 -9.35
CA ILE A 58 9.96 -6.31 -9.41
C ILE A 58 9.41 -6.45 -10.82
N LEU A 59 9.84 -7.50 -11.55
CA LEU A 59 9.30 -7.81 -12.87
C LEU A 59 7.95 -8.51 -12.74
N VAL A 60 6.93 -7.93 -13.35
CA VAL A 60 5.54 -8.42 -13.29
C VAL A 60 5.07 -9.11 -14.57
N ASP A 61 5.89 -9.16 -15.59
CA ASP A 61 5.60 -9.86 -16.84
C ASP A 61 5.67 -11.39 -16.68
N ARG A 62 4.80 -12.10 -17.41
CA ARG A 62 4.80 -13.56 -17.43
C ARG A 62 6.02 -14.16 -18.11
N LEU A 63 6.55 -13.47 -19.12
CA LEU A 63 7.70 -13.89 -19.90
C LEU A 63 8.87 -12.93 -19.67
N TRP A 64 10.09 -13.48 -19.64
CA TRP A 64 11.28 -12.64 -19.58
C TRP A 64 11.39 -11.75 -20.82
N PRO A 65 11.73 -10.45 -20.66
CA PRO A 65 11.85 -9.51 -21.76
C PRO A 65 12.92 -9.94 -22.76
N ARG A 66 12.57 -9.92 -24.04
CA ARG A 66 13.49 -10.37 -25.10
C ARG A 66 14.70 -9.46 -25.23
N GLY A 67 15.87 -10.06 -25.44
CA GLY A 67 17.12 -9.32 -25.68
C GLY A 67 17.70 -8.61 -24.44
N LEU A 68 17.18 -8.89 -23.26
CA LEU A 68 17.67 -8.31 -22.02
C LEU A 68 18.26 -9.38 -21.10
N SER A 69 19.54 -9.22 -20.72
CA SER A 69 20.16 -10.09 -19.72
C SER A 69 19.70 -9.71 -18.30
N LYS A 70 19.80 -10.65 -17.36
CA LYS A 70 19.46 -10.40 -15.95
C LYS A 70 20.28 -9.26 -15.36
N ASP A 71 21.59 -9.22 -15.68
CA ASP A 71 22.49 -8.17 -15.19
C ASP A 71 22.10 -6.77 -15.68
N ARG A 72 21.66 -6.66 -16.94
CA ARG A 72 21.22 -5.39 -17.51
C ARG A 72 19.85 -4.97 -16.99
N ALA A 73 18.95 -5.93 -16.77
CA ALA A 73 17.62 -5.65 -16.22
C ALA A 73 17.66 -5.21 -14.76
N ARG A 74 18.65 -5.71 -13.99
CA ARG A 74 18.75 -5.52 -12.53
C ARG A 74 17.41 -5.76 -11.85
N VAL A 75 16.78 -6.90 -12.18
CA VAL A 75 15.52 -7.34 -11.58
C VAL A 75 15.85 -8.12 -10.31
N ASP A 76 15.35 -7.66 -9.19
CA ASP A 76 15.56 -8.29 -7.88
C ASP A 76 14.57 -9.44 -7.67
N LEU A 77 13.33 -9.25 -8.11
CA LEU A 77 12.26 -10.24 -7.98
C LEU A 77 11.46 -10.36 -9.28
N TRP A 78 11.19 -11.60 -9.69
CA TRP A 78 10.34 -11.88 -10.85
C TRP A 78 9.10 -12.67 -10.43
N LEU A 79 7.95 -11.97 -10.38
CA LEU A 79 6.64 -12.51 -10.00
C LEU A 79 5.81 -12.86 -11.23
N LYS A 80 6.25 -13.85 -12.01
CA LYS A 80 5.57 -14.26 -13.26
C LYS A 80 4.11 -14.68 -13.07
N GLN A 81 3.75 -15.13 -11.86
CA GLN A 81 2.39 -15.60 -11.55
C GLN A 81 1.41 -14.46 -11.30
N ILE A 82 1.91 -13.23 -11.04
CA ILE A 82 1.07 -12.04 -10.90
C ILE A 82 0.52 -11.57 -12.25
N ALA A 83 1.22 -11.87 -13.34
CA ALA A 83 0.83 -11.48 -14.68
C ALA A 83 -0.48 -12.14 -15.11
N PRO A 84 -1.26 -11.51 -16.01
CA PRO A 84 -2.50 -12.09 -16.52
C PRO A 84 -2.27 -13.45 -17.18
N THR A 85 -3.31 -14.27 -17.18
CA THR A 85 -3.27 -15.59 -17.82
C THR A 85 -2.90 -15.46 -19.31
N THR A 86 -2.41 -16.57 -19.86
CA THR A 86 -2.02 -16.59 -21.30
C THR A 86 -3.24 -16.29 -22.17
N GLU A 87 -4.40 -16.84 -21.79
CA GLU A 87 -5.68 -16.66 -22.46
C GLU A 87 -6.11 -15.20 -22.46
N LEU A 88 -6.09 -14.55 -21.29
CA LEU A 88 -6.48 -13.15 -21.16
C LEU A 88 -5.52 -12.24 -21.93
N ARG A 89 -4.23 -12.50 -21.88
CA ARG A 89 -3.23 -11.74 -22.61
C ARG A 89 -3.38 -11.88 -24.12
N GLN A 90 -3.64 -13.09 -24.63
CA GLN A 90 -3.88 -13.34 -26.05
C GLN A 90 -5.17 -12.68 -26.52
N TRP A 91 -6.24 -12.76 -25.71
CA TRP A 91 -7.51 -12.11 -26.00
C TRP A 91 -7.38 -10.59 -26.08
N PHE A 92 -6.62 -9.98 -25.16
CA PHE A 92 -6.38 -8.55 -25.14
C PHE A 92 -5.57 -8.10 -26.37
N GLY A 93 -4.46 -8.77 -26.69
CA GLY A 93 -3.62 -8.49 -27.86
C GLY A 93 -3.15 -7.05 -27.97
N HIS A 94 -3.15 -6.30 -26.88
CA HIS A 94 -2.88 -4.86 -26.83
C HIS A 94 -3.85 -4.02 -27.67
N ASP A 95 -5.10 -4.46 -27.81
CA ASP A 95 -6.16 -3.73 -28.47
C ASP A 95 -6.80 -2.71 -27.52
N PRO A 96 -6.64 -1.39 -27.76
CA PRO A 96 -7.22 -0.36 -26.88
C PRO A 96 -8.75 -0.46 -26.73
N ALA A 97 -9.46 -0.99 -27.73
CA ALA A 97 -10.90 -1.18 -27.66
C ALA A 97 -11.30 -2.21 -26.58
N LYS A 98 -10.39 -3.12 -26.23
CA LYS A 98 -10.61 -4.14 -25.19
C LYS A 98 -10.10 -3.72 -23.80
N TRP A 99 -9.54 -2.52 -23.66
CA TRP A 99 -8.86 -2.08 -22.46
C TRP A 99 -9.73 -2.14 -21.20
N THR A 100 -10.95 -1.61 -21.26
CA THR A 100 -11.86 -1.60 -20.12
C THR A 100 -12.19 -3.03 -19.64
N GLU A 101 -12.50 -3.92 -20.59
CA GLU A 101 -12.82 -5.31 -20.28
C GLU A 101 -11.58 -6.07 -19.79
N PHE A 102 -10.40 -5.78 -20.34
CA PHE A 102 -9.14 -6.33 -19.85
C PHE A 102 -8.88 -6.00 -18.38
N GLN A 103 -9.09 -4.73 -17.99
CA GLN A 103 -8.95 -4.28 -16.61
C GLN A 103 -9.87 -5.08 -15.68
N HIS A 104 -11.14 -5.27 -16.05
CA HIS A 104 -12.10 -6.03 -15.24
C HIS A 104 -11.69 -7.49 -15.07
N ARG A 105 -11.33 -8.15 -16.16
CA ARG A 105 -10.93 -9.56 -16.14
C ARG A 105 -9.65 -9.77 -15.36
N TYR A 106 -8.66 -8.91 -15.56
CA TYR A 106 -7.38 -9.05 -14.85
C TYR A 106 -7.53 -8.78 -13.35
N ARG A 107 -8.36 -7.81 -12.95
CA ARG A 107 -8.69 -7.60 -11.53
C ARG A 107 -9.34 -8.84 -10.91
N ALA A 108 -10.23 -9.52 -11.60
CA ALA A 108 -10.83 -10.76 -11.12
C ALA A 108 -9.78 -11.89 -10.97
N GLU A 109 -8.82 -12.00 -11.91
CA GLU A 109 -7.69 -12.94 -11.77
C GLU A 109 -6.81 -12.61 -10.55
N LEU A 110 -6.54 -11.33 -10.28
CA LEU A 110 -5.77 -10.90 -9.11
C LEU A 110 -6.50 -11.22 -7.79
N GLU A 111 -7.81 -11.00 -7.74
CA GLU A 111 -8.64 -11.36 -6.58
C GLU A 111 -8.62 -12.87 -6.32
N ALA A 112 -8.67 -13.69 -7.38
CA ALA A 112 -8.57 -15.14 -7.27
C ALA A 112 -7.16 -15.63 -6.89
N ASN A 113 -6.12 -14.81 -7.10
CA ASN A 113 -4.72 -15.15 -6.88
C ASN A 113 -4.13 -14.42 -5.65
N GLY A 114 -4.89 -14.42 -4.56
CA GLY A 114 -4.58 -13.68 -3.33
C GLY A 114 -3.21 -13.99 -2.73
N ASP A 115 -2.70 -15.21 -2.87
CA ASP A 115 -1.38 -15.60 -2.34
C ASP A 115 -0.25 -14.82 -3.01
N VAL A 116 -0.28 -14.73 -4.35
CA VAL A 116 0.74 -14.00 -5.12
C VAL A 116 0.62 -12.48 -4.92
N VAL A 117 -0.61 -11.97 -4.77
CA VAL A 117 -0.84 -10.58 -4.38
C VAL A 117 -0.25 -10.29 -3.01
N SER A 118 -0.37 -11.22 -2.06
CA SER A 118 0.21 -11.10 -0.72
C SER A 118 1.75 -11.12 -0.75
N GLU A 119 2.35 -11.97 -1.59
CA GLU A 119 3.79 -12.00 -1.84
C GLU A 119 4.29 -10.66 -2.38
N LEU A 120 3.59 -10.10 -3.37
CA LEU A 120 3.91 -8.78 -3.91
C LEU A 120 3.80 -7.69 -2.83
N LYS A 121 2.75 -7.69 -2.04
CA LYS A 121 2.57 -6.74 -0.93
C LYS A 121 3.69 -6.83 0.10
N ALA A 122 4.14 -8.02 0.45
CA ALA A 122 5.27 -8.23 1.35
C ALA A 122 6.55 -7.61 0.76
N ALA A 123 6.84 -7.87 -0.52
CA ALA A 123 8.00 -7.28 -1.20
C ALA A 123 7.94 -5.74 -1.28
N LEU A 124 6.73 -5.17 -1.40
CA LEU A 124 6.53 -3.71 -1.40
C LEU A 124 6.61 -3.08 0.00
N ALA A 125 6.47 -3.85 1.05
CA ALA A 125 6.56 -3.37 2.43
C ALA A 125 8.02 -3.18 2.89
N ASP A 126 8.99 -3.81 2.23
CA ASP A 126 10.40 -3.78 2.59
C ASP A 126 11.11 -2.46 2.21
N GLY A 127 10.45 -1.56 1.47
CA GLY A 127 11.00 -0.26 1.10
C GLY A 127 10.52 0.25 -0.26
N PRO A 128 11.21 1.24 -0.82
CA PRO A 128 10.91 1.74 -2.17
C PRO A 128 10.98 0.62 -3.19
N ALA A 129 9.99 0.51 -4.05
CA ALA A 129 9.94 -0.52 -5.09
C ALA A 129 9.34 0.01 -6.39
N THR A 130 9.79 -0.58 -7.49
CA THR A 130 9.34 -0.25 -8.84
C THR A 130 8.88 -1.53 -9.55
N LEU A 131 7.63 -1.52 -10.02
CA LEU A 131 7.17 -2.57 -10.92
C LEU A 131 7.76 -2.32 -12.30
N VAL A 132 8.46 -3.31 -12.83
CA VAL A 132 9.06 -3.23 -14.16
C VAL A 132 8.33 -4.15 -15.12
N TYR A 133 8.11 -3.67 -16.35
CA TYR A 133 7.38 -4.35 -17.39
C TYR A 133 8.02 -4.17 -18.76
N GLY A 134 7.75 -5.07 -19.70
CA GLY A 134 8.35 -5.09 -21.04
C GLY A 134 7.46 -4.53 -22.15
N ALA A 135 6.18 -4.24 -21.88
CA ALA A 135 5.26 -3.70 -22.88
C ALA A 135 5.78 -2.39 -23.50
N ARG A 136 5.46 -2.15 -24.77
CA ARG A 136 5.78 -0.89 -25.45
C ARG A 136 4.77 0.20 -25.15
N ASP A 137 3.52 -0.20 -24.99
CA ASP A 137 2.43 0.71 -24.57
C ASP A 137 2.53 0.95 -23.07
N GLU A 138 2.74 2.18 -22.70
CA GLU A 138 2.91 2.60 -21.30
C GLU A 138 1.58 2.85 -20.59
N GLU A 139 0.49 3.02 -21.36
CA GLU A 139 -0.83 3.32 -20.84
C GLU A 139 -1.73 2.08 -20.73
N HIS A 140 -1.61 1.15 -21.69
CA HIS A 140 -2.48 -0.03 -21.81
C HIS A 140 -1.69 -1.32 -21.58
N ASN A 141 -1.22 -1.52 -20.34
CA ASN A 141 -0.49 -2.74 -19.96
C ASN A 141 -0.93 -3.26 -18.57
N ASP A 142 -0.56 -4.48 -18.28
CA ASP A 142 -0.91 -5.18 -17.04
C ASP A 142 -0.31 -4.51 -15.79
N ALA A 143 0.88 -3.93 -15.86
CA ALA A 143 1.49 -3.24 -14.73
C ALA A 143 0.68 -2.01 -14.29
N VAL A 144 0.06 -1.28 -15.24
CA VAL A 144 -0.84 -0.14 -14.93
C VAL A 144 -2.07 -0.61 -14.16
N VAL A 145 -2.70 -1.72 -14.60
CA VAL A 145 -3.86 -2.29 -13.89
C VAL A 145 -3.47 -2.79 -12.51
N LEU A 146 -2.32 -3.45 -12.40
CA LEU A 146 -1.81 -3.96 -11.13
C LEU A 146 -1.53 -2.83 -10.14
N ALA A 147 -0.88 -1.73 -10.57
CA ALA A 147 -0.62 -0.58 -9.73
C ALA A 147 -1.91 0.08 -9.23
N ALA A 148 -2.91 0.23 -10.11
CA ALA A 148 -4.23 0.72 -9.74
C ALA A 148 -4.94 -0.21 -8.75
N TYR A 149 -4.88 -1.51 -8.96
CA TYR A 149 -5.43 -2.52 -8.05
C TYR A 149 -4.81 -2.44 -6.65
N LEU A 150 -3.47 -2.32 -6.57
CA LEU A 150 -2.76 -2.19 -5.30
C LEU A 150 -3.10 -0.89 -4.55
N ALA A 151 -3.41 0.18 -5.26
CA ALA A 151 -3.81 1.44 -4.67
C ALA A 151 -5.24 1.42 -4.09
N ASP A 152 -6.09 0.52 -4.59
CA ASP A 152 -7.48 0.33 -4.14
C ASP A 152 -7.60 -0.61 -2.92
N LEU A 153 -6.53 -1.32 -2.55
CA LEU A 153 -6.48 -2.27 -1.42
C LEU A 153 -6.17 -1.57 -0.08
#